data_3550b92ca52536750b1d8da9cc14f649
#
_entry.id   3550b92ca52536750b1d8da9cc14f649
#
_cell.length_a   1.000
_cell.length_b   1.000
_cell.length_c   1.000
_cell.angle_alpha   90.00
_cell.angle_beta   90.00
_cell.angle_gamma   90.00
#
_symmetry.space_group_name_H-M   'P 1'
#
loop_
_entity.id
_entity.type
_entity.pdbx_description
1 polymer ?
#
loop_
_entity_poly.entity_id
_entity_poly.type
_entity_poly.pdbx_seq_one_letter_code
_entity_poly.pdbx_strand_id
1 'polypeptide(L)'
;MKKLENKIMLITYSDSMGHNLKDLEEILSTYFKDAVGGVHILPFFPSSGDRGFAPMDYTKVDPAFGDWQDVERLADKYYLMFDYMINHISAHSEYYQDFLEKKDASAWKDLFIRYKDFWEGGEPTEEQVDVIYKRKPRAPYVEAHFADGSAEKVWCTFDEEQIDINCKSETAKKFIRDNLTGMCGHGAAMIR
;
A
#
# COMPACT_ATOMS: atom_id res chain seq x y z
N MET A 1 -9.33 2.77 -23.22
CA MET A 1 -7.96 2.44 -22.74
C MET A 1 -6.98 3.02 -23.76
N LYS A 2 -6.04 3.86 -23.32
CA LYS A 2 -5.01 4.42 -24.21
C LYS A 2 -4.11 3.31 -24.73
N LYS A 3 -3.67 3.40 -25.99
CA LYS A 3 -2.69 2.48 -26.56
C LYS A 3 -1.32 2.78 -25.96
N LEU A 4 -0.64 1.77 -25.43
CA LEU A 4 0.72 1.91 -24.91
C LEU A 4 1.67 2.27 -26.04
N GLU A 5 2.39 3.37 -25.87
CA GLU A 5 3.42 3.83 -26.81
C GLU A 5 4.80 3.69 -26.19
N ASN A 6 5.81 3.44 -27.02
CA ASN A 6 7.19 3.36 -26.58
C ASN A 6 7.74 4.80 -26.36
N LYS A 7 7.48 5.36 -25.17
CA LYS A 7 7.93 6.68 -24.75
C LYS A 7 8.60 6.61 -23.38
N ILE A 8 9.30 7.69 -23.02
CA ILE A 8 9.95 7.82 -21.71
C ILE A 8 8.91 7.75 -20.60
N MET A 9 9.19 6.97 -19.57
CA MET A 9 8.45 6.91 -18.32
C MET A 9 9.19 7.67 -17.24
N LEU A 10 8.56 8.70 -16.69
CA LEU A 10 9.09 9.44 -15.56
C LEU A 10 8.66 8.77 -14.26
N ILE A 11 9.58 8.60 -13.30
CA ILE A 11 9.27 8.18 -11.93
C ILE A 11 9.43 9.39 -11.02
N THR A 12 8.40 9.73 -10.27
CA THR A 12 8.40 10.88 -9.38
C THR A 12 7.41 10.71 -8.24
N TYR A 13 7.66 11.39 -7.12
CA TYR A 13 6.62 11.65 -6.12
C TYR A 13 5.74 12.82 -6.55
N SER A 14 4.54 12.89 -6.00
CA SER A 14 3.56 13.96 -6.27
C SER A 14 4.10 15.36 -5.94
N ASP A 15 5.04 15.44 -4.99
CA ASP A 15 5.62 16.66 -4.43
C ASP A 15 7.09 16.90 -4.84
N SER A 16 7.66 16.10 -5.73
CA SER A 16 9.09 16.25 -6.10
C SER A 16 9.33 17.32 -7.18
N MET A 17 8.30 17.62 -7.97
CA MET A 17 8.32 18.69 -8.95
C MET A 17 7.14 19.65 -8.68
N GLY A 18 7.30 20.50 -7.69
CA GLY A 18 6.23 21.30 -7.11
C GLY A 18 5.84 20.76 -5.74
N HIS A 19 4.59 20.99 -5.33
CA HIS A 19 4.12 20.64 -3.98
C HIS A 19 3.04 19.57 -3.99
N ASN A 20 2.42 19.31 -5.14
CA ASN A 20 1.27 18.43 -5.28
C ASN A 20 1.06 17.97 -6.74
N LEU A 21 0.00 17.18 -6.97
CA LEU A 21 -0.34 16.65 -8.29
C LEU A 21 -0.68 17.74 -9.32
N LYS A 22 -1.22 18.87 -8.88
CA LYS A 22 -1.55 20.00 -9.74
C LYS A 22 -0.32 20.69 -10.30
N ASP A 23 0.66 20.95 -9.41
CA ASP A 23 1.94 21.51 -9.81
C ASP A 23 2.69 20.54 -10.74
N LEU A 24 2.66 19.23 -10.42
CA LEU A 24 3.23 18.18 -11.26
C LEU A 24 2.63 18.20 -12.67
N GLU A 25 1.31 18.29 -12.79
CA GLU A 25 0.61 18.39 -14.08
C GLU A 25 1.04 19.61 -14.88
N GLU A 26 1.12 20.78 -14.23
CA GLU A 26 1.53 22.03 -14.85
C GLU A 26 2.99 21.97 -15.36
N ILE A 27 3.89 21.47 -14.54
CA ILE A 27 5.31 21.31 -14.88
C ILE A 27 5.48 20.36 -16.06
N LEU A 28 4.84 19.20 -16.01
CA LEU A 28 4.90 18.22 -17.09
C LEU A 28 4.34 18.79 -18.40
N SER A 29 3.22 19.49 -18.34
CA SER A 29 2.57 20.08 -19.51
C SER A 29 3.36 21.25 -20.10
N THR A 30 4.11 21.98 -19.29
CA THR A 30 4.86 23.17 -19.71
C THR A 30 6.26 22.83 -20.22
N TYR A 31 7.00 22.04 -19.46
CA TYR A 31 8.44 21.84 -19.68
C TYR A 31 8.78 20.49 -20.32
N PHE A 32 7.94 19.48 -20.16
CA PHE A 32 8.23 18.13 -20.67
C PHE A 32 7.36 17.70 -21.84
N LYS A 33 6.22 18.37 -22.06
CA LYS A 33 5.29 18.15 -23.21
C LYS A 33 5.32 16.72 -23.76
N ASP A 34 5.84 16.57 -24.97
CA ASP A 34 5.90 15.28 -25.71
C ASP A 34 7.10 14.40 -25.32
N ALA A 35 7.98 14.87 -24.46
CA ALA A 35 9.17 14.10 -24.05
C ALA A 35 8.80 12.91 -23.14
N VAL A 36 7.74 13.06 -22.34
CA VAL A 36 7.28 12.03 -21.40
C VAL A 36 5.94 11.48 -21.86
N GLY A 37 5.85 10.17 -22.00
CA GLY A 37 4.59 9.49 -22.38
C GLY A 37 3.88 8.84 -21.21
N GLY A 38 4.57 8.57 -20.11
CA GLY A 38 4.00 7.99 -18.91
C GLY A 38 4.63 8.53 -17.63
N VAL A 39 3.89 8.42 -16.54
CA VAL A 39 4.34 8.85 -15.20
C VAL A 39 4.08 7.72 -14.20
N HIS A 40 5.13 7.23 -13.58
CA HIS A 40 5.02 6.43 -12.38
C HIS A 40 4.97 7.38 -11.20
N ILE A 41 3.77 7.57 -10.66
CA ILE A 41 3.57 8.36 -9.45
C ILE A 41 3.81 7.42 -8.27
N LEU A 42 4.90 7.66 -7.55
CA LEU A 42 5.23 6.95 -6.31
C LEU A 42 4.11 7.20 -5.28
N PRO A 43 3.98 6.36 -4.23
CA PRO A 43 2.77 6.31 -3.41
C PRO A 43 2.26 7.69 -2.99
N PHE A 44 1.01 7.95 -3.28
CA PHE A 44 0.31 9.22 -3.05
C PHE A 44 -0.97 9.07 -2.21
N PHE A 45 -1.18 7.90 -1.66
CA PHE A 45 -2.27 7.58 -0.73
C PHE A 45 -1.93 8.06 0.69
N PRO A 46 -2.93 8.26 1.57
CA PRO A 46 -2.68 8.48 2.99
C PRO A 46 -1.77 7.40 3.55
N SER A 47 -0.70 7.82 4.21
CA SER A 47 0.34 6.92 4.72
C SER A 47 0.84 7.38 6.08
N SER A 48 1.20 6.43 6.93
CA SER A 48 1.80 6.73 8.24
C SER A 48 3.32 6.90 8.18
N GLY A 49 3.96 6.51 7.06
CA GLY A 49 5.42 6.58 6.97
C GLY A 49 6.00 6.01 5.68
N ASP A 50 7.32 5.81 5.72
CA ASP A 50 8.11 5.21 4.63
C ASP A 50 7.87 5.89 3.25
N ARG A 51 7.70 7.22 3.28
CA ARG A 51 7.48 8.03 2.07
C ARG A 51 6.31 7.52 1.21
N GLY A 52 5.20 7.10 1.87
CA GLY A 52 4.00 6.58 1.22
C GLY A 52 3.92 5.04 1.16
N PHE A 53 5.01 4.32 1.47
CA PHE A 53 5.02 2.85 1.43
C PHE A 53 4.46 2.18 2.70
N ALA A 54 3.94 2.94 3.66
CA ALA A 54 3.10 2.47 4.75
C ALA A 54 1.65 2.97 4.57
N PRO A 55 0.92 2.52 3.53
CA PRO A 55 -0.39 3.07 3.19
C PRO A 55 -1.42 2.75 4.27
N MET A 56 -2.28 3.74 4.56
CA MET A 56 -3.42 3.56 5.47
C MET A 56 -4.72 3.30 4.72
N ASP A 57 -4.86 3.87 3.51
CA ASP A 57 -6.10 3.82 2.75
C ASP A 57 -5.80 4.00 1.25
N TYR A 58 -6.26 3.09 0.42
CA TYR A 58 -6.11 3.16 -1.04
C TYR A 58 -7.31 3.78 -1.76
N THR A 59 -8.37 4.11 -1.02
CA THR A 59 -9.61 4.61 -1.62
C THR A 59 -9.58 6.10 -1.89
N LYS A 60 -8.57 6.81 -1.39
CA LYS A 60 -8.42 8.27 -1.54
C LYS A 60 -6.96 8.69 -1.73
N VAL A 61 -6.78 9.82 -2.35
CA VAL A 61 -5.50 10.52 -2.44
C VAL A 61 -5.22 11.21 -1.10
N ASP A 62 -3.95 11.28 -0.67
CA ASP A 62 -3.58 12.10 0.48
C ASP A 62 -3.93 13.57 0.19
N PRO A 63 -4.71 14.24 1.06
CA PRO A 63 -5.12 15.62 0.86
C PRO A 63 -3.97 16.61 0.66
N ALA A 64 -2.76 16.28 1.15
CA ALA A 64 -1.57 17.08 0.92
C ALA A 64 -1.14 17.10 -0.56
N PHE A 65 -1.50 16.07 -1.32
CA PHE A 65 -1.11 15.92 -2.72
C PHE A 65 -2.24 16.29 -3.70
N GLY A 66 -3.50 16.31 -3.26
CA GLY A 66 -4.66 16.62 -4.08
C GLY A 66 -5.80 15.63 -3.95
N ASP A 67 -6.45 15.32 -5.05
CA ASP A 67 -7.58 14.39 -5.10
C ASP A 67 -7.56 13.51 -6.36
N TRP A 68 -8.56 12.62 -6.47
CA TRP A 68 -8.68 11.74 -7.64
C TRP A 68 -8.90 12.50 -8.95
N GLN A 69 -9.48 13.69 -8.92
CA GLN A 69 -9.66 14.51 -10.14
C GLN A 69 -8.31 15.00 -10.66
N ASP A 70 -7.35 15.31 -9.77
CA ASP A 70 -5.99 15.66 -10.16
C ASP A 70 -5.28 14.48 -10.84
N VAL A 71 -5.46 13.27 -10.30
CA VAL A 71 -4.93 12.03 -10.88
C VAL A 71 -5.56 11.76 -12.25
N GLU A 72 -6.88 11.89 -12.37
CA GLU A 72 -7.61 11.65 -13.62
C GLU A 72 -7.19 12.63 -14.71
N ARG A 73 -6.94 13.90 -14.39
CA ARG A 73 -6.39 14.89 -15.35
C ARG A 73 -5.00 14.49 -15.87
N LEU A 74 -4.15 13.96 -15.01
CA LEU A 74 -2.87 13.37 -15.42
C LEU A 74 -3.09 12.13 -16.30
N ALA A 75 -4.04 11.27 -15.95
CA ALA A 75 -4.39 10.08 -16.71
C ALA A 75 -4.91 10.41 -18.12
N ASP A 76 -5.55 11.56 -18.30
CA ASP A 76 -5.97 12.02 -19.63
C ASP A 76 -4.81 12.32 -20.57
N LYS A 77 -3.64 12.65 -20.03
CA LYS A 77 -2.46 13.07 -20.80
C LYS A 77 -1.39 11.98 -20.88
N TYR A 78 -1.16 11.26 -19.79
CA TYR A 78 -0.07 10.33 -19.60
C TYR A 78 -0.55 8.91 -19.30
N TYR A 79 0.29 7.90 -19.56
CA TYR A 79 0.14 6.58 -18.96
C TYR A 79 0.54 6.66 -17.50
N LEU A 80 -0.36 6.35 -16.59
CA LEU A 80 -0.05 6.35 -15.17
C LEU A 80 0.27 4.97 -14.66
N MET A 81 1.33 4.88 -13.85
CA MET A 81 1.67 3.72 -13.03
C MET A 81 1.53 4.11 -11.57
N PHE A 82 0.86 3.25 -10.79
CA PHE A 82 0.75 3.41 -9.33
C PHE A 82 1.42 2.24 -8.62
N ASP A 83 1.94 2.50 -7.42
CA ASP A 83 2.36 1.46 -6.51
C ASP A 83 1.16 0.89 -5.74
N TYR A 84 1.14 -0.43 -5.58
CA TYR A 84 0.20 -1.12 -4.71
C TYR A 84 0.94 -2.13 -3.84
N MET A 85 1.06 -1.84 -2.55
CA MET A 85 1.73 -2.70 -1.59
C MET A 85 0.82 -3.86 -1.21
N ILE A 86 0.91 -4.96 -1.96
CA ILE A 86 0.13 -6.19 -1.69
C ILE A 86 0.62 -6.92 -0.44
N ASN A 87 1.87 -6.69 -0.01
CA ASN A 87 2.46 -7.39 1.12
C ASN A 87 1.93 -6.89 2.46
N HIS A 88 1.69 -5.60 2.61
CA HIS A 88 1.37 -5.00 3.91
C HIS A 88 0.48 -3.76 3.79
N ILE A 89 -0.10 -3.38 4.91
CA ILE A 89 -0.78 -2.12 5.12
C ILE A 89 -0.34 -1.51 6.45
N SER A 90 -0.51 -0.21 6.62
CA SER A 90 -0.13 0.48 7.85
C SER A 90 -0.86 -0.07 9.08
N ALA A 91 -0.14 -0.15 10.20
CA ALA A 91 -0.72 -0.39 11.52
C ALA A 91 -1.75 0.70 11.93
N HIS A 92 -1.68 1.89 11.33
CA HIS A 92 -2.62 2.99 11.55
C HIS A 92 -3.82 2.96 10.59
N SER A 93 -3.94 1.95 9.72
CA SER A 93 -5.11 1.77 8.86
C SER A 93 -6.37 1.45 9.67
N GLU A 94 -7.52 1.91 9.19
CA GLU A 94 -8.82 1.59 9.81
C GLU A 94 -9.06 0.08 9.90
N TYR A 95 -8.53 -0.70 8.97
CA TYR A 95 -8.63 -2.15 8.93
C TYR A 95 -7.92 -2.81 10.11
N TYR A 96 -6.70 -2.37 10.41
CA TYR A 96 -5.94 -2.92 11.52
C TYR A 96 -6.47 -2.42 12.86
N GLN A 97 -6.90 -1.15 12.94
CA GLN A 97 -7.52 -0.60 14.14
C GLN A 97 -8.85 -1.31 14.49
N ASP A 98 -9.70 -1.62 13.50
CA ASP A 98 -10.90 -2.43 13.70
C ASP A 98 -10.56 -3.85 14.19
N PHE A 99 -9.48 -4.44 13.67
CA PHE A 99 -8.99 -5.74 14.13
C PHE A 99 -8.50 -5.68 15.59
N LEU A 100 -7.77 -4.62 15.98
CA LEU A 100 -7.34 -4.45 17.38
C LEU A 100 -8.52 -4.24 18.34
N GLU A 101 -9.55 -3.52 17.90
CA GLU A 101 -10.74 -3.26 18.69
C GLU A 101 -11.61 -4.50 18.85
N LYS A 102 -11.88 -5.24 17.76
CA LYS A 102 -12.90 -6.30 17.70
C LYS A 102 -12.33 -7.71 17.66
N LYS A 103 -11.03 -7.89 17.46
CA LYS A 103 -10.34 -9.18 17.37
C LYS A 103 -11.05 -10.15 16.44
N ASP A 104 -11.55 -11.29 16.96
CA ASP A 104 -12.23 -12.32 16.17
C ASP A 104 -13.62 -11.91 15.67
N ALA A 105 -14.19 -10.82 16.20
CA ALA A 105 -15.44 -10.22 15.71
C ALA A 105 -15.20 -9.20 14.57
N SER A 106 -13.96 -8.82 14.29
CA SER A 106 -13.63 -7.94 13.19
C SER A 106 -13.90 -8.61 11.83
N ALA A 107 -14.46 -7.84 10.90
CA ALA A 107 -14.56 -8.25 9.49
C ALA A 107 -13.18 -8.42 8.82
N TRP A 108 -12.15 -7.84 9.40
CA TRP A 108 -10.78 -7.80 8.88
C TRP A 108 -9.84 -8.79 9.57
N LYS A 109 -10.32 -9.63 10.49
CA LYS A 109 -9.50 -10.59 11.25
C LYS A 109 -8.64 -11.50 10.37
N ASP A 110 -9.15 -11.85 9.19
CA ASP A 110 -8.46 -12.73 8.23
C ASP A 110 -7.64 -11.94 7.20
N LEU A 111 -7.62 -10.61 7.29
CA LEU A 111 -6.79 -9.76 6.43
C LEU A 111 -5.30 -9.88 6.80
N PHE A 112 -5.00 -10.12 8.06
CA PHE A 112 -3.65 -10.12 8.61
C PHE A 112 -3.12 -11.54 8.84
N ILE A 113 -1.80 -11.72 8.75
CA ILE A 113 -1.17 -12.99 9.06
C ILE A 113 -0.96 -13.07 10.57
N ARG A 114 -1.79 -13.84 11.25
CA ARG A 114 -1.62 -14.13 12.68
C ARG A 114 -0.48 -15.13 12.84
N TYR A 115 0.50 -14.81 13.65
CA TYR A 115 1.74 -15.58 13.78
C TYR A 115 1.49 -17.01 14.26
N LYS A 116 0.55 -17.19 15.21
CA LYS A 116 0.17 -18.51 15.75
C LYS A 116 -0.48 -19.43 14.71
N ASP A 117 -1.16 -18.85 13.69
CA ASP A 117 -1.85 -19.65 12.66
C ASP A 117 -0.90 -20.05 11.52
N PHE A 118 0.31 -19.49 11.50
CA PHE A 118 1.32 -19.78 10.51
C PHE A 118 2.16 -21.02 10.87
N TRP A 119 2.38 -21.25 12.17
CA TRP A 119 3.24 -22.31 12.67
C TRP A 119 2.45 -23.52 13.16
N GLU A 120 2.90 -24.71 12.83
CA GLU A 120 2.39 -25.92 13.44
C GLU A 120 2.72 -25.91 14.94
N GLY A 121 1.68 -25.91 15.79
CA GLY A 121 1.83 -25.74 17.24
C GLY A 121 1.84 -24.30 17.75
N GLY A 122 1.65 -23.30 16.87
CA GLY A 122 1.44 -21.89 17.23
C GLY A 122 2.70 -21.04 17.41
N GLU A 123 3.88 -21.66 17.52
CA GLU A 123 5.18 -20.99 17.63
C GLU A 123 6.24 -21.72 16.80
N PRO A 124 7.23 -21.01 16.23
CA PRO A 124 8.31 -21.63 15.48
C PRO A 124 9.35 -22.27 16.41
N THR A 125 10.08 -23.24 15.87
CA THR A 125 11.34 -23.67 16.47
C THR A 125 12.47 -22.67 16.20
N GLU A 126 13.57 -22.74 16.94
CA GLU A 126 14.76 -21.91 16.68
C GLU A 126 15.29 -22.10 15.26
N GLU A 127 15.34 -23.33 14.76
CA GLU A 127 15.76 -23.66 13.40
C GLU A 127 14.86 -23.00 12.34
N GLN A 128 13.55 -22.97 12.58
CA GLN A 128 12.59 -22.29 11.68
C GLN A 128 12.79 -20.78 11.67
N VAL A 129 13.08 -20.18 12.83
CA VAL A 129 13.37 -18.74 12.92
C VAL A 129 14.69 -18.38 12.22
N ASP A 130 15.68 -19.25 12.28
CA ASP A 130 17.00 -19.01 11.69
C ASP A 130 16.98 -18.99 10.16
N VAL A 131 16.06 -19.71 9.53
CA VAL A 131 15.92 -19.70 8.05
C VAL A 131 15.06 -18.57 7.54
N ILE A 132 14.39 -17.77 8.40
CA ILE A 132 13.61 -16.63 7.99
C ILE A 132 14.54 -15.51 7.53
N TYR A 133 14.36 -15.03 6.30
CA TYR A 133 15.03 -13.81 5.85
C TYR A 133 14.52 -12.60 6.65
N LYS A 134 15.41 -12.03 7.46
CA LYS A 134 15.09 -10.84 8.27
C LYS A 134 15.58 -9.58 7.54
N ARG A 135 14.66 -8.77 7.05
CA ARG A 135 15.00 -7.50 6.39
C ARG A 135 15.63 -6.49 7.36
N LYS A 136 15.26 -6.55 8.63
CA LYS A 136 15.84 -5.78 9.74
C LYS A 136 16.31 -6.73 10.83
N PRO A 137 17.26 -6.31 11.70
CA PRO A 137 17.79 -7.14 12.78
C PRO A 137 16.78 -7.29 13.93
N ARG A 138 15.55 -7.66 13.63
CA ARG A 138 14.46 -7.93 14.58
C ARG A 138 13.61 -9.10 14.09
N ALA A 139 12.80 -9.66 14.98
CA ALA A 139 11.81 -10.66 14.62
C ALA A 139 10.76 -10.04 13.65
N PRO A 140 10.25 -10.80 12.66
CA PRO A 140 9.31 -10.31 11.65
C PRO A 140 7.87 -10.29 12.15
N TYR A 141 7.66 -9.90 13.40
CA TYR A 141 6.34 -9.75 14.01
C TYR A 141 6.30 -8.57 14.99
N VAL A 142 5.09 -8.12 15.28
CA VAL A 142 4.76 -7.22 16.38
C VAL A 142 3.66 -7.82 17.24
N GLU A 143 3.51 -7.36 18.47
CA GLU A 143 2.40 -7.71 19.33
C GLU A 143 1.20 -6.83 19.01
N ALA A 144 0.10 -7.45 18.57
CA ALA A 144 -1.21 -6.83 18.44
C ALA A 144 -1.90 -6.85 19.80
N HIS A 145 -2.05 -5.70 20.42
CA HIS A 145 -2.74 -5.54 21.71
C HIS A 145 -4.21 -5.24 21.46
N PHE A 146 -5.09 -6.14 21.88
CA PHE A 146 -6.53 -6.02 21.67
C PHE A 146 -7.23 -5.26 22.79
N ALA A 147 -8.40 -4.70 22.48
CA ALA A 147 -9.22 -3.97 23.44
C ALA A 147 -9.69 -4.84 24.64
N ASP A 148 -9.74 -6.17 24.48
CA ASP A 148 -10.04 -7.13 25.54
C ASP A 148 -8.89 -7.36 26.53
N GLY A 149 -7.75 -6.70 26.34
CA GLY A 149 -6.53 -6.82 27.15
C GLY A 149 -5.62 -8.00 26.76
N SER A 150 -6.01 -8.80 25.78
CA SER A 150 -5.16 -9.88 25.24
C SER A 150 -4.16 -9.35 24.22
N ALA A 151 -3.15 -10.15 23.90
CA ALA A 151 -2.19 -9.84 22.85
C ALA A 151 -1.90 -11.08 21.98
N GLU A 152 -1.62 -10.86 20.71
CA GLU A 152 -1.15 -11.87 19.77
C GLU A 152 -0.04 -11.31 18.89
N LYS A 153 0.85 -12.17 18.41
CA LYS A 153 1.83 -11.79 17.39
C LYS A 153 1.20 -11.77 16.01
N VAL A 154 1.48 -10.71 15.24
CA VAL A 154 1.14 -10.60 13.81
C VAL A 154 2.40 -10.34 12.99
N TRP A 155 2.45 -10.86 11.78
CA TRP A 155 3.60 -10.67 10.89
C TRP A 155 3.76 -9.21 10.47
N CYS A 156 5.01 -8.74 10.43
CA CYS A 156 5.43 -7.45 9.88
C CYS A 156 6.86 -7.57 9.34
N THR A 157 6.97 -8.01 8.11
CA THR A 157 8.27 -8.33 7.48
C THR A 157 9.13 -7.08 7.26
N PHE A 158 8.52 -5.95 6.89
CA PHE A 158 9.23 -4.74 6.48
C PHE A 158 9.53 -3.80 7.65
N ASP A 159 8.50 -3.30 8.33
CA ASP A 159 8.63 -2.41 9.49
C ASP A 159 7.51 -2.69 10.50
N GLU A 160 7.67 -2.22 11.74
CA GLU A 160 6.68 -2.41 12.82
C GLU A 160 5.32 -1.79 12.49
N GLU A 161 5.31 -0.74 11.67
CA GLU A 161 4.08 -0.09 11.18
C GLU A 161 3.51 -0.71 9.91
N GLN A 162 4.16 -1.74 9.33
CA GLN A 162 3.77 -2.36 8.06
C GLN A 162 3.32 -3.79 8.30
N ILE A 163 2.02 -3.97 8.60
CA ILE A 163 1.43 -5.26 8.98
C ILE A 163 1.14 -6.10 7.75
N ASP A 164 1.67 -7.32 7.72
CA ASP A 164 1.60 -8.20 6.56
C ASP A 164 0.18 -8.71 6.30
N ILE A 165 -0.20 -8.68 5.02
CA ILE A 165 -1.52 -9.09 4.51
C ILE A 165 -1.51 -10.59 4.20
N ASN A 166 -2.54 -11.29 4.65
CA ASN A 166 -2.76 -12.70 4.38
C ASN A 166 -3.37 -12.92 2.98
N CYS A 167 -2.55 -12.88 1.94
CA CYS A 167 -3.00 -13.05 0.55
C CYS A 167 -3.69 -14.40 0.25
N LYS A 168 -3.67 -15.36 1.19
CA LYS A 168 -4.37 -16.64 1.07
C LYS A 168 -5.86 -16.52 1.45
N SER A 169 -6.22 -15.56 2.30
CA SER A 169 -7.60 -15.38 2.77
C SER A 169 -8.51 -14.75 1.71
N GLU A 170 -9.79 -15.09 1.73
CA GLU A 170 -10.79 -14.48 0.84
C GLU A 170 -11.02 -12.99 1.17
N THR A 171 -10.89 -12.61 2.44
CA THR A 171 -10.94 -11.22 2.89
C THR A 171 -9.83 -10.40 2.22
N ALA A 172 -8.59 -10.87 2.25
CA ALA A 172 -7.48 -10.19 1.61
C ALA A 172 -7.61 -10.16 0.08
N LYS A 173 -8.05 -11.25 -0.54
CA LYS A 173 -8.28 -11.30 -2.00
C LYS A 173 -9.34 -10.30 -2.43
N LYS A 174 -10.43 -10.17 -1.65
CA LYS A 174 -11.46 -9.16 -1.89
C LYS A 174 -10.91 -7.75 -1.73
N PHE A 175 -10.21 -7.48 -0.62
CA PHE A 175 -9.57 -6.20 -0.35
C PHE A 175 -8.63 -5.78 -1.50
N ILE A 176 -7.75 -6.69 -1.94
CA ILE A 176 -6.82 -6.45 -3.05
C ILE A 176 -7.58 -6.14 -4.35
N ARG A 177 -8.59 -6.94 -4.67
CA ARG A 177 -9.38 -6.75 -5.90
C ARG A 177 -10.11 -5.41 -5.91
N ASP A 178 -10.74 -5.05 -4.80
CA ASP A 178 -11.53 -3.82 -4.69
C ASP A 178 -10.61 -2.59 -4.88
N ASN A 179 -9.46 -2.57 -4.22
CA ASN A 179 -8.48 -1.48 -4.35
C ASN A 179 -7.90 -1.38 -5.76
N LEU A 180 -7.48 -2.50 -6.36
CA LEU A 180 -6.99 -2.51 -7.74
C LEU A 180 -8.06 -2.03 -8.73
N THR A 181 -9.31 -2.45 -8.53
CA THR A 181 -10.43 -2.00 -9.37
C THR A 181 -10.65 -0.49 -9.23
N GLY A 182 -10.59 0.03 -8.00
CA GLY A 182 -10.69 1.47 -7.74
C GLY A 182 -9.58 2.26 -8.45
N MET A 183 -8.32 1.85 -8.28
CA MET A 183 -7.18 2.48 -8.95
C MET A 183 -7.30 2.48 -10.47
N CYS A 184 -7.74 1.37 -11.06
CA CYS A 184 -7.99 1.28 -12.51
C CYS A 184 -9.12 2.21 -12.93
N GLY A 185 -10.15 2.38 -12.09
CA GLY A 185 -11.25 3.32 -12.32
C GLY A 185 -10.78 4.78 -12.39
N HIS A 186 -9.75 5.14 -11.64
CA HIS A 186 -9.13 6.47 -11.62
C HIS A 186 -7.93 6.62 -12.57
N GLY A 187 -7.79 5.71 -13.52
CA GLY A 187 -6.86 5.88 -14.64
C GLY A 187 -5.49 5.23 -14.48
N ALA A 188 -5.29 4.35 -13.49
CA ALA A 188 -4.11 3.51 -13.45
C ALA A 188 -4.05 2.63 -14.73
N ALA A 189 -3.03 2.84 -15.54
CA ALA A 189 -2.76 2.03 -16.73
C ALA A 189 -1.81 0.86 -16.41
N MET A 190 -1.01 1.00 -15.37
CA MET A 190 -0.06 0.02 -14.85
C MET A 190 -0.06 0.02 -13.33
N ILE A 191 0.19 -1.13 -12.74
CA ILE A 191 0.38 -1.30 -11.29
C ILE A 191 1.74 -1.95 -11.06
N ARG A 192 2.46 -1.45 -10.08
CA ARG A 192 3.72 -2.00 -9.62
C ARG A 192 3.57 -2.57 -8.22
#